data_cdb17b9cd6f502298567b212d48db6e5
#
_entry.id   cdb17b9cd6f502298567b212d48db6e5
#
_cell.length_a   1.000
_cell.length_b   1.000
_cell.length_c   1.000
_cell.angle_alpha   90.00
_cell.angle_beta   90.00
_cell.angle_gamma   90.00
#
_symmetry.space_group_name_H-M   'P 1'
#
loop_
_entity.id
_entity.type
_entity.pdbx_description
1 polymer ?
#
loop_
_entity_poly.entity_id
_entity_poly.type
_entity_poly.pdbx_seq_one_letter_code
_entity_poly.pdbx_strand_id
1 'polypeptide(L)'
;MSTDAPVAMITGANRGIGAAIAAALAERGYRLALGLRDPSALPADLLALDPLVVPYDAACPAAARRFVDASLERFGQIDALVNNAGIGGPLELMPQTPQSDAEMEASLDALLSINVKAPFRLTRAALPALCQSGRGRVVVLASLSGKRVLGLNAGYQMTKHAAVALSHAARRAGWDAGVRACAICPSFVATDMTLRHDLPRHEITQPNDLARIVAEVVTLPNSASISELAVNWRYEPGL
;
A
#
# COMPACT_ATOMS: atom_id res chain seq x y z
N MET A 1 -16.91 -7.16 -18.01
CA MET A 1 -17.11 -7.51 -16.58
C MET A 1 -18.48 -7.00 -16.15
N SER A 2 -19.16 -7.68 -15.20
CA SER A 2 -20.45 -7.21 -14.66
C SER A 2 -20.30 -5.81 -14.04
N THR A 3 -21.32 -4.96 -14.19
CA THR A 3 -21.37 -3.64 -13.55
C THR A 3 -21.32 -3.73 -12.02
N ASP A 4 -21.70 -4.88 -11.45
CA ASP A 4 -21.74 -5.16 -10.02
C ASP A 4 -20.44 -5.74 -9.45
N ALA A 5 -19.40 -5.93 -10.29
CA ALA A 5 -18.11 -6.43 -9.83
C ALA A 5 -17.45 -5.44 -8.85
N PRO A 6 -16.83 -5.93 -7.76
CA PRO A 6 -16.19 -5.07 -6.77
C PRO A 6 -15.04 -4.25 -7.38
N VAL A 7 -14.76 -3.10 -6.77
CA VAL A 7 -13.74 -2.15 -7.24
C VAL A 7 -12.61 -2.05 -6.24
N ALA A 8 -11.36 -2.20 -6.74
CA ALA A 8 -10.15 -2.03 -5.95
C ALA A 8 -9.36 -0.82 -6.43
N MET A 9 -9.10 0.11 -5.52
CA MET A 9 -8.15 1.22 -5.71
C MET A 9 -6.78 0.80 -5.22
N ILE A 10 -5.73 0.98 -6.06
CA ILE A 10 -4.36 0.58 -5.73
C ILE A 10 -3.40 1.71 -6.08
N THR A 11 -2.54 2.12 -5.15
CA THR A 11 -1.49 3.10 -5.41
C THR A 11 -0.16 2.44 -5.73
N GLY A 12 0.59 2.98 -6.71
CA GLY A 12 1.90 2.47 -7.09
C GLY A 12 1.85 1.11 -7.78
N ALA A 13 0.85 0.90 -8.66
CA ALA A 13 0.59 -0.36 -9.36
C ALA A 13 1.39 -0.57 -10.65
N ASN A 14 2.38 0.28 -10.95
CA ASN A 14 3.17 0.17 -12.18
C ASN A 14 4.28 -0.89 -12.12
N ARG A 15 4.65 -1.39 -10.93
CA ARG A 15 5.70 -2.40 -10.75
C ARG A 15 5.64 -3.07 -9.38
N GLY A 16 6.45 -4.11 -9.20
CA GLY A 16 6.68 -4.75 -7.90
C GLY A 16 5.40 -5.24 -7.24
N ILE A 17 5.27 -4.98 -5.94
CA ILE A 17 4.15 -5.45 -5.11
C ILE A 17 2.81 -4.90 -5.64
N GLY A 18 2.75 -3.63 -6.01
CA GLY A 18 1.50 -3.00 -6.45
C GLY A 18 0.96 -3.58 -7.76
N ALA A 19 1.83 -3.84 -8.74
CA ALA A 19 1.45 -4.49 -9.99
C ALA A 19 0.97 -5.94 -9.76
N ALA A 20 1.68 -6.69 -8.92
CA ALA A 20 1.29 -8.05 -8.57
C ALA A 20 -0.07 -8.10 -7.83
N ILE A 21 -0.32 -7.14 -6.91
CA ILE A 21 -1.63 -7.04 -6.22
C ILE A 21 -2.75 -6.70 -7.22
N ALA A 22 -2.49 -5.79 -8.17
CA ALA A 22 -3.47 -5.44 -9.20
C ALA A 22 -3.88 -6.68 -10.01
N ALA A 23 -2.90 -7.47 -10.49
CA ALA A 23 -3.16 -8.72 -11.20
C ALA A 23 -3.95 -9.72 -10.34
N ALA A 24 -3.51 -9.96 -9.10
CA ALA A 24 -4.16 -10.91 -8.20
C ALA A 24 -5.61 -10.53 -7.85
N LEU A 25 -5.92 -9.23 -7.71
CA LEU A 25 -7.29 -8.77 -7.46
C LEU A 25 -8.15 -8.82 -8.72
N ALA A 26 -7.58 -8.58 -9.91
CA ALA A 26 -8.29 -8.80 -11.17
C ALA A 26 -8.69 -10.27 -11.37
N GLU A 27 -7.81 -11.22 -11.05
CA GLU A 27 -8.11 -12.66 -11.04
C GLU A 27 -9.26 -13.03 -10.09
N ARG A 28 -9.47 -12.23 -9.03
CA ARG A 28 -10.60 -12.37 -8.09
C ARG A 28 -11.86 -11.60 -8.54
N GLY A 29 -11.87 -11.06 -9.77
CA GLY A 29 -13.00 -10.38 -10.37
C GLY A 29 -13.15 -8.91 -9.99
N TYR A 30 -12.15 -8.28 -9.37
CA TYR A 30 -12.18 -6.85 -9.09
C TYR A 30 -11.95 -6.03 -10.37
N ARG A 31 -12.72 -4.96 -10.54
CA ARG A 31 -12.39 -3.85 -11.45
C ARG A 31 -11.33 -2.99 -10.79
N LEU A 32 -10.37 -2.51 -11.58
CA LEU A 32 -9.19 -1.85 -11.05
C LEU A 32 -9.24 -0.34 -11.26
N ALA A 33 -8.96 0.43 -10.21
CA ALA A 33 -8.57 1.83 -10.27
C ALA A 33 -7.11 1.93 -9.81
N LEU A 34 -6.21 2.35 -10.70
CA LEU A 34 -4.77 2.35 -10.49
C LEU A 34 -4.23 3.77 -10.41
N GLY A 35 -3.71 4.15 -9.25
CA GLY A 35 -3.06 5.44 -9.02
C GLY A 35 -1.57 5.35 -9.29
N LEU A 36 -1.07 6.02 -10.33
CA LEU A 36 0.32 5.99 -10.78
C LEU A 36 0.88 7.40 -10.90
N ARG A 37 2.13 7.61 -10.52
CA ARG A 37 2.82 8.89 -10.76
C ARG A 37 3.00 9.15 -12.26
N ASP A 38 3.34 8.12 -13.01
CA ASP A 38 3.41 8.12 -14.47
C ASP A 38 2.48 7.06 -15.03
N PRO A 39 1.31 7.44 -15.59
CA PRO A 39 0.36 6.51 -16.20
C PRO A 39 0.93 5.70 -17.37
N SER A 40 1.90 6.24 -18.11
CA SER A 40 2.52 5.55 -19.25
C SER A 40 3.39 4.36 -18.84
N ALA A 41 3.78 4.28 -17.56
CA ALA A 41 4.57 3.19 -17.01
C ALA A 41 3.74 1.97 -16.59
N LEU A 42 2.43 1.92 -16.90
CA LEU A 42 1.60 0.76 -16.58
C LEU A 42 2.00 -0.44 -17.48
N PRO A 43 2.25 -1.64 -16.90
CA PRO A 43 2.49 -2.86 -17.65
C PRO A 43 1.36 -3.19 -18.62
N ALA A 44 1.72 -3.71 -19.81
CA ALA A 44 0.75 -3.98 -20.88
C ALA A 44 -0.30 -5.04 -20.51
N ASP A 45 0.07 -6.03 -19.71
CA ASP A 45 -0.82 -7.06 -19.19
C ASP A 45 -1.88 -6.47 -18.24
N LEU A 46 -1.50 -5.51 -17.40
CA LEU A 46 -2.46 -4.78 -16.57
C LEU A 46 -3.31 -3.83 -17.39
N LEU A 47 -2.76 -3.17 -18.39
CA LEU A 47 -3.51 -2.29 -19.30
C LEU A 47 -4.60 -3.08 -20.06
N ALA A 48 -4.33 -4.33 -20.44
CA ALA A 48 -5.27 -5.21 -21.14
C ALA A 48 -6.51 -5.57 -20.28
N LEU A 49 -6.47 -5.33 -18.97
CA LEU A 49 -7.60 -5.55 -18.06
C LEU A 49 -8.59 -4.36 -18.01
N ASP A 50 -8.41 -3.34 -18.85
CA ASP A 50 -9.23 -2.10 -18.91
C ASP A 50 -9.35 -1.39 -17.53
N PRO A 51 -8.24 -1.13 -16.82
CA PRO A 51 -8.28 -0.43 -15.55
C PRO A 51 -8.57 1.07 -15.76
N LEU A 52 -9.17 1.72 -14.77
CA LEU A 52 -9.08 3.16 -14.64
C LEU A 52 -7.67 3.52 -14.18
N VAL A 53 -6.94 4.27 -14.99
CA VAL A 53 -5.59 4.77 -14.64
C VAL A 53 -5.66 6.25 -14.33
N VAL A 54 -5.22 6.64 -13.13
CA VAL A 54 -5.29 8.03 -12.65
C VAL A 54 -3.88 8.54 -12.29
N PRO A 55 -3.48 9.72 -12.77
CA PRO A 55 -2.26 10.38 -12.31
C PRO A 55 -2.32 10.61 -10.79
N TYR A 56 -1.46 9.93 -10.05
CA TYR A 56 -1.41 9.99 -8.59
C TYR A 56 0.02 10.24 -8.12
N ASP A 57 0.33 11.51 -7.87
CA ASP A 57 1.53 11.87 -7.14
C ASP A 57 1.20 11.88 -5.63
N ALA A 58 1.80 10.95 -4.89
CA ALA A 58 1.60 10.83 -3.46
C ALA A 58 2.03 12.08 -2.66
N ALA A 59 2.97 12.88 -3.19
CA ALA A 59 3.38 14.13 -2.56
C ALA A 59 2.31 15.23 -2.72
N CYS A 60 1.45 15.15 -3.75
CA CYS A 60 0.43 16.17 -4.03
C CYS A 60 -0.79 16.01 -3.11
N PRO A 61 -1.14 17.00 -2.26
CA PRO A 61 -2.27 16.90 -1.35
C PRO A 61 -3.63 16.64 -2.02
N ALA A 62 -3.84 17.20 -3.22
CA ALA A 62 -5.09 17.08 -3.96
C ALA A 62 -5.23 15.73 -4.70
N ALA A 63 -4.15 14.95 -4.86
CA ALA A 63 -4.17 13.73 -5.66
C ALA A 63 -5.12 12.68 -5.07
N ALA A 64 -5.20 12.58 -3.74
CA ALA A 64 -6.06 11.63 -3.07
C ALA A 64 -7.54 11.83 -3.42
N ARG A 65 -8.01 13.08 -3.36
CA ARG A 65 -9.40 13.41 -3.68
C ARG A 65 -9.71 13.15 -5.15
N ARG A 66 -8.84 13.63 -6.05
CA ARG A 66 -9.00 13.38 -7.50
C ARG A 66 -9.09 11.88 -7.82
N PHE A 67 -8.27 11.06 -7.19
CA PHE A 67 -8.26 9.63 -7.44
C PHE A 67 -9.58 8.96 -6.96
N VAL A 68 -10.08 9.34 -5.80
CA VAL A 68 -11.39 8.85 -5.30
C VAL A 68 -12.52 9.30 -6.21
N ASP A 69 -12.58 10.58 -6.56
CA ASP A 69 -13.65 11.13 -7.38
C ASP A 69 -13.69 10.48 -8.77
N ALA A 70 -12.55 10.33 -9.44
CA ALA A 70 -12.44 9.61 -10.72
C ALA A 70 -12.87 8.14 -10.61
N SER A 71 -12.55 7.47 -9.50
CA SER A 71 -12.96 6.08 -9.27
C SER A 71 -14.47 5.95 -9.09
N LEU A 72 -15.08 6.87 -8.35
CA LEU A 72 -16.52 6.92 -8.15
C LEU A 72 -17.27 7.31 -9.43
N GLU A 73 -16.74 8.25 -10.20
CA GLU A 73 -17.30 8.63 -11.51
C GLU A 73 -17.31 7.44 -12.48
N ARG A 74 -16.22 6.67 -12.55
CA ARG A 74 -16.08 5.55 -13.49
C ARG A 74 -16.85 4.29 -13.06
N PHE A 75 -16.90 4.01 -11.76
CA PHE A 75 -17.38 2.73 -11.26
C PHE A 75 -18.60 2.82 -10.32
N GLY A 76 -18.91 3.99 -9.77
CA GLY A 76 -20.01 4.20 -8.84
C GLY A 76 -19.76 3.70 -7.40
N GLN A 77 -18.69 2.93 -7.18
CA GLN A 77 -18.39 2.30 -5.89
C GLN A 77 -16.89 2.10 -5.66
N ILE A 78 -16.51 1.88 -4.40
CA ILE A 78 -15.16 1.48 -3.99
C ILE A 78 -15.32 0.42 -2.90
N ASP A 79 -14.81 -0.80 -3.15
CA ASP A 79 -14.89 -1.91 -2.21
C ASP A 79 -13.56 -2.20 -1.52
N ALA A 80 -12.43 -1.91 -2.17
CA ALA A 80 -11.11 -2.10 -1.60
C ALA A 80 -10.19 -0.91 -1.88
N LEU A 81 -9.34 -0.59 -0.91
CA LEU A 81 -8.25 0.37 -1.02
C LEU A 81 -6.95 -0.29 -0.61
N VAL A 82 -5.96 -0.29 -1.51
CA VAL A 82 -4.60 -0.75 -1.23
C VAL A 82 -3.64 0.44 -1.26
N ASN A 83 -3.23 0.90 -0.08
CA ASN A 83 -2.17 1.88 0.10
C ASN A 83 -0.82 1.18 -0.04
N ASN A 84 -0.29 1.11 -1.27
CA ASN A 84 0.98 0.43 -1.57
C ASN A 84 2.11 1.40 -1.90
N ALA A 85 1.82 2.54 -2.52
CA ALA A 85 2.86 3.52 -2.86
C ALA A 85 3.68 3.93 -1.64
N GLY A 86 5.00 3.89 -1.78
CA GLY A 86 5.92 4.24 -0.71
C GLY A 86 7.35 4.37 -1.21
N ILE A 87 8.16 5.04 -0.44
CA ILE A 87 9.59 5.18 -0.67
C ILE A 87 10.39 4.63 0.51
N GLY A 88 11.60 4.16 0.22
CA GLY A 88 12.65 3.94 1.21
C GLY A 88 13.75 4.97 1.02
N GLY A 89 14.60 5.12 2.00
CA GLY A 89 15.77 5.97 1.93
C GLY A 89 16.55 5.83 3.24
N PRO A 90 17.88 5.99 3.22
CA PRO A 90 18.64 6.03 4.45
C PRO A 90 18.33 7.34 5.17
N LEU A 91 17.86 7.24 6.40
CA LEU A 91 17.71 8.36 7.32
C LEU A 91 18.01 7.85 8.71
N GLU A 92 19.25 8.02 9.13
CA GLU A 92 19.82 7.47 10.35
C GLU A 92 20.01 8.57 11.39
N LEU A 93 19.95 8.22 12.68
CA LEU A 93 20.24 9.16 13.76
C LEU A 93 21.74 9.45 13.88
N MET A 94 22.58 8.49 13.44
CA MET A 94 24.04 8.62 13.39
C MET A 94 24.53 8.14 12.02
N PRO A 95 24.44 8.98 10.97
CA PRO A 95 24.83 8.57 9.63
C PRO A 95 26.35 8.39 9.53
N GLN A 96 26.79 7.35 8.81
CA GLN A 96 28.21 7.11 8.55
C GLN A 96 28.81 8.17 7.61
N THR A 97 28.00 8.71 6.70
CA THR A 97 28.38 9.83 5.83
C THR A 97 27.70 11.08 6.35
N PRO A 98 28.46 12.17 6.59
CA PRO A 98 27.87 13.42 7.04
C PRO A 98 26.76 13.90 6.09
N GLN A 99 25.64 14.29 6.66
CA GLN A 99 24.53 14.96 5.98
C GLN A 99 24.36 16.35 6.56
N SER A 100 24.06 17.33 5.74
CA SER A 100 23.61 18.64 6.22
C SER A 100 22.23 18.54 6.83
N ASP A 101 21.88 19.45 7.73
CA ASP A 101 20.53 19.54 8.31
C ASP A 101 19.46 19.69 7.22
N ALA A 102 19.74 20.43 6.14
CA ALA A 102 18.82 20.60 5.03
C ALA A 102 18.56 19.32 4.24
N GLU A 103 19.57 18.48 4.02
CA GLU A 103 19.41 17.17 3.35
C GLU A 103 18.67 16.19 4.24
N MET A 104 18.92 16.21 5.54
CA MET A 104 18.20 15.41 6.53
C MET A 104 16.73 15.79 6.58
N GLU A 105 16.40 17.08 6.71
CA GLU A 105 15.01 17.57 6.71
C GLU A 105 14.29 17.23 5.39
N ALA A 106 14.91 17.44 4.24
CA ALA A 106 14.31 17.09 2.94
C ALA A 106 14.01 15.59 2.83
N SER A 107 14.90 14.73 3.35
CA SER A 107 14.71 13.28 3.37
C SER A 107 13.55 12.87 4.30
N LEU A 108 13.47 13.48 5.47
CA LEU A 108 12.39 13.24 6.43
C LEU A 108 11.05 13.70 5.87
N ASP A 109 10.99 14.90 5.29
CA ASP A 109 9.78 15.44 4.67
C ASP A 109 9.27 14.56 3.52
N ALA A 110 10.16 14.06 2.67
CA ALA A 110 9.80 13.14 1.60
C ALA A 110 9.20 11.83 2.15
N LEU A 111 9.85 11.22 3.15
CA LEU A 111 9.37 10.01 3.81
C LEU A 111 7.99 10.24 4.45
N LEU A 112 7.81 11.32 5.20
CA LEU A 112 6.54 11.66 5.85
C LEU A 112 5.45 11.98 4.83
N SER A 113 5.78 12.73 3.77
CA SER A 113 4.82 13.11 2.74
C SER A 113 4.24 11.89 2.03
N ILE A 114 5.11 10.96 1.61
CA ILE A 114 4.72 9.82 0.77
C ILE A 114 4.23 8.64 1.61
N ASN A 115 4.92 8.30 2.70
CA ASN A 115 4.60 7.08 3.45
C ASN A 115 3.53 7.30 4.54
N VAL A 116 3.28 8.57 4.95
CA VAL A 116 2.34 8.87 6.04
C VAL A 116 1.19 9.74 5.57
N LYS A 117 1.49 10.95 5.07
CA LYS A 117 0.45 11.92 4.71
C LYS A 117 -0.39 11.44 3.52
N ALA A 118 0.22 10.83 2.50
CA ALA A 118 -0.49 10.36 1.32
C ALA A 118 -1.49 9.23 1.64
N PRO A 119 -1.10 8.11 2.28
CA PRO A 119 -2.05 7.05 2.63
C PRO A 119 -3.12 7.53 3.62
N PHE A 120 -2.79 8.44 4.55
CA PHE A 120 -3.79 9.06 5.44
C PHE A 120 -4.85 9.83 4.63
N ARG A 121 -4.42 10.71 3.71
CA ARG A 121 -5.33 11.51 2.86
C ARG A 121 -6.22 10.61 2.00
N LEU A 122 -5.63 9.59 1.37
CA LEU A 122 -6.36 8.68 0.51
C LEU A 122 -7.35 7.81 1.28
N THR A 123 -6.94 7.26 2.42
CA THR A 123 -7.84 6.49 3.29
C THR A 123 -9.00 7.35 3.77
N ARG A 124 -8.73 8.58 4.24
CA ARG A 124 -9.77 9.51 4.68
C ARG A 124 -10.75 9.86 3.56
N ALA A 125 -10.27 10.04 2.34
CA ALA A 125 -11.11 10.39 1.19
C ALA A 125 -11.97 9.19 0.72
N ALA A 126 -11.42 7.97 0.74
CA ALA A 126 -12.10 6.76 0.28
C ALA A 126 -13.04 6.14 1.34
N LEU A 127 -12.80 6.42 2.64
CA LEU A 127 -13.52 5.76 3.73
C LEU A 127 -15.05 5.88 3.63
N PRO A 128 -15.66 7.01 3.25
CA PRO A 128 -17.12 7.09 3.08
C PRO A 128 -17.66 6.08 2.06
N ALA A 129 -17.02 5.95 0.89
CA ALA A 129 -17.42 5.00 -0.13
C ALA A 129 -17.21 3.54 0.31
N LEU A 130 -16.09 3.26 1.00
CA LEU A 130 -15.84 1.94 1.61
C LEU A 130 -16.87 1.57 2.67
N CYS A 131 -17.35 2.53 3.46
CA CYS A 131 -18.45 2.31 4.40
C CYS A 131 -19.78 2.04 3.68
N GLN A 132 -20.04 2.78 2.60
CA GLN A 132 -21.25 2.61 1.80
C GLN A 132 -21.35 1.22 1.15
N SER A 133 -20.21 0.61 0.80
CA SER A 133 -20.20 -0.75 0.25
C SER A 133 -20.65 -1.83 1.25
N GLY A 134 -20.64 -1.55 2.56
CA GLY A 134 -20.97 -2.52 3.62
C GLY A 134 -19.94 -3.66 3.79
N ARG A 135 -18.92 -3.70 2.92
CA ARG A 135 -17.86 -4.73 2.89
C ARG A 135 -16.49 -4.14 2.55
N GLY A 136 -16.27 -2.89 2.88
CA GLY A 136 -15.05 -2.17 2.54
C GLY A 136 -13.78 -2.86 3.07
N ARG A 137 -12.72 -2.86 2.28
CA ARG A 137 -11.41 -3.40 2.64
C ARG A 137 -10.34 -2.34 2.52
N VAL A 138 -9.52 -2.20 3.54
CA VAL A 138 -8.34 -1.31 3.52
C VAL A 138 -7.10 -2.14 3.79
N VAL A 139 -6.17 -2.14 2.86
CA VAL A 139 -4.84 -2.73 3.04
C VAL A 139 -3.81 -1.60 3.06
N VAL A 140 -2.95 -1.63 4.07
CA VAL A 140 -1.80 -0.71 4.17
C VAL A 140 -0.52 -1.52 4.09
N LEU A 141 0.26 -1.32 3.02
CA LEU A 141 1.58 -1.95 2.88
C LEU A 141 2.57 -1.26 3.83
N ALA A 142 2.65 -1.82 5.05
CA ALA A 142 3.60 -1.42 6.07
C ALA A 142 4.99 -2.08 5.82
N SER A 143 5.56 -2.71 6.81
CA SER A 143 6.82 -3.47 6.80
C SER A 143 7.00 -4.11 8.16
N LEU A 144 7.86 -5.10 8.30
CA LEU A 144 8.39 -5.51 9.60
C LEU A 144 9.07 -4.35 10.33
N SER A 145 9.61 -3.37 9.60
CA SER A 145 10.11 -2.10 10.17
C SER A 145 9.03 -1.25 10.84
N GLY A 146 7.76 -1.60 10.70
CA GLY A 146 6.64 -0.99 11.44
C GLY A 146 6.21 -1.81 12.66
N LYS A 147 6.85 -2.95 12.90
CA LYS A 147 6.57 -3.84 14.05
C LYS A 147 7.72 -3.85 15.07
N ARG A 148 8.92 -3.62 14.60
CA ARG A 148 10.15 -3.63 15.38
C ARG A 148 11.20 -2.72 14.77
N VAL A 149 12.11 -2.25 15.59
CA VAL A 149 13.25 -1.45 15.17
C VAL A 149 14.46 -2.39 15.02
N LEU A 150 14.85 -2.66 13.76
CA LEU A 150 16.09 -3.33 13.40
C LEU A 150 16.84 -2.50 12.36
N GLY A 151 18.16 -2.44 12.50
CA GLY A 151 18.99 -1.59 11.65
C GLY A 151 18.85 -0.10 11.99
N LEU A 152 19.51 0.75 11.22
CA LEU A 152 19.77 2.14 11.56
C LEU A 152 18.79 3.13 10.91
N ASN A 153 17.98 2.71 9.94
CA ASN A 153 17.08 3.59 9.18
C ASN A 153 15.86 4.06 10.01
N ALA A 154 16.09 4.99 10.93
CA ALA A 154 15.08 5.50 11.85
C ALA A 154 13.89 6.14 11.11
N GLY A 155 14.14 6.99 10.12
CA GLY A 155 13.10 7.69 9.38
C GLY A 155 12.10 6.75 8.71
N TYR A 156 12.59 5.73 7.99
CA TYR A 156 11.71 4.74 7.37
C TYR A 156 10.91 3.95 8.41
N GLN A 157 11.54 3.51 9.50
CA GLN A 157 10.90 2.76 10.58
C GLN A 157 9.76 3.56 11.22
N MET A 158 9.98 4.86 11.51
CA MET A 158 8.94 5.76 12.02
C MET A 158 7.73 5.79 11.09
N THR A 159 7.95 5.95 9.76
CA THR A 159 6.83 5.99 8.81
C THR A 159 6.09 4.66 8.71
N LYS A 160 6.76 3.53 8.88
CA LYS A 160 6.13 2.20 8.82
C LYS A 160 5.36 1.86 10.10
N HIS A 161 5.76 2.36 11.26
CA HIS A 161 4.92 2.34 12.48
C HIS A 161 3.66 3.19 12.31
N ALA A 162 3.79 4.39 11.71
CA ALA A 162 2.63 5.22 11.38
C ALA A 162 1.66 4.53 10.40
N ALA A 163 2.17 3.75 9.44
CA ALA A 163 1.35 2.98 8.50
C ALA A 163 0.54 1.88 9.22
N VAL A 164 1.12 1.18 10.19
CA VAL A 164 0.39 0.22 11.03
C VAL A 164 -0.70 0.93 11.83
N ALA A 165 -0.38 2.05 12.47
CA ALA A 165 -1.35 2.84 13.23
C ALA A 165 -2.51 3.34 12.34
N LEU A 166 -2.23 3.76 11.09
CA LEU A 166 -3.27 4.16 10.12
C LEU A 166 -4.23 3.01 9.82
N SER A 167 -3.72 1.78 9.62
CA SER A 167 -4.56 0.61 9.39
C SER A 167 -5.53 0.38 10.55
N HIS A 168 -5.06 0.45 11.79
CA HIS A 168 -5.92 0.31 12.97
C HIS A 168 -6.92 1.45 13.08
N ALA A 169 -6.54 2.69 12.78
CA ALA A 169 -7.44 3.83 12.78
C ALA A 169 -8.57 3.67 11.73
N ALA A 170 -8.23 3.24 10.51
CA ALA A 170 -9.22 2.96 9.47
C ALA A 170 -10.18 1.82 9.89
N ARG A 171 -9.64 0.75 10.47
CA ARG A 171 -10.41 -0.38 11.00
C ARG A 171 -11.42 0.08 12.05
N ARG A 172 -10.99 0.88 13.02
CA ARG A 172 -11.87 1.40 14.07
C ARG A 172 -12.94 2.34 13.51
N ALA A 173 -12.56 3.25 12.61
CA ALA A 173 -13.48 4.25 12.07
C ALA A 173 -14.60 3.65 11.20
N GLY A 174 -14.35 2.55 10.48
CA GLY A 174 -15.32 1.96 9.56
C GLY A 174 -15.90 0.62 10.02
N TRP A 175 -15.58 0.14 11.24
CA TRP A 175 -15.94 -1.22 11.68
C TRP A 175 -17.44 -1.53 11.62
N ASP A 176 -18.25 -0.65 12.17
CA ASP A 176 -19.70 -0.81 12.25
C ASP A 176 -20.38 -0.72 10.88
N ALA A 177 -19.74 -0.02 9.93
CA ALA A 177 -20.13 0.04 8.53
C ALA A 177 -19.56 -1.10 7.66
N GLY A 178 -19.00 -2.15 8.28
CA GLY A 178 -18.49 -3.32 7.56
C GLY A 178 -17.10 -3.18 6.98
N VAL A 179 -16.38 -2.09 7.27
CA VAL A 179 -14.98 -1.94 6.82
C VAL A 179 -14.04 -2.80 7.66
N ARG A 180 -13.12 -3.51 6.98
CA ARG A 180 -12.04 -4.26 7.62
C ARG A 180 -10.71 -3.73 7.07
N ALA A 181 -9.75 -3.51 7.96
CA ALA A 181 -8.43 -3.04 7.56
C ALA A 181 -7.34 -3.97 8.08
N CYS A 182 -6.30 -4.14 7.26
CA CYS A 182 -5.14 -4.96 7.57
C CYS A 182 -3.84 -4.22 7.24
N ALA A 183 -2.89 -4.21 8.18
CA ALA A 183 -1.52 -3.83 7.91
C ALA A 183 -0.74 -5.06 7.44
N ILE A 184 -0.27 -5.06 6.21
CA ILE A 184 0.62 -6.10 5.70
C ILE A 184 2.06 -5.66 5.99
N CYS A 185 2.77 -6.46 6.76
CA CYS A 185 4.09 -6.16 7.28
C CYS A 185 5.14 -7.14 6.71
N PRO A 186 5.54 -7.01 5.43
CA PRO A 186 6.55 -7.89 4.87
C PRO A 186 7.95 -7.57 5.38
N SER A 187 8.80 -8.59 5.39
CA SER A 187 10.24 -8.48 5.40
C SER A 187 10.74 -8.04 4.01
N PHE A 188 11.87 -8.56 3.54
CA PHE A 188 12.35 -8.25 2.20
C PHE A 188 11.52 -8.92 1.11
N VAL A 189 11.10 -8.13 0.11
CA VAL A 189 10.39 -8.58 -1.08
C VAL A 189 11.24 -8.27 -2.31
N ALA A 190 11.29 -9.16 -3.29
CA ALA A 190 12.12 -9.06 -4.49
C ALA A 190 11.65 -7.93 -5.44
N THR A 191 11.85 -6.68 -5.05
CA THR A 191 11.50 -5.47 -5.79
C THR A 191 12.73 -4.57 -5.99
N ASP A 192 12.57 -3.50 -6.77
CA ASP A 192 13.65 -2.52 -6.98
C ASP A 192 14.07 -1.83 -5.67
N MET A 193 13.15 -1.66 -4.72
CA MET A 193 13.45 -1.07 -3.42
C MET A 193 14.50 -1.87 -2.65
N THR A 194 14.60 -3.17 -2.90
CA THR A 194 15.53 -4.09 -2.21
C THR A 194 16.81 -4.37 -2.99
N LEU A 195 16.98 -3.81 -4.21
CA LEU A 195 18.17 -4.02 -5.05
C LEU A 195 19.49 -3.59 -4.38
N ARG A 196 19.43 -2.59 -3.50
CA ARG A 196 20.60 -2.11 -2.76
C ARG A 196 21.09 -3.05 -1.65
N HIS A 197 20.30 -4.07 -1.33
CA HIS A 197 20.67 -5.09 -0.35
C HIS A 197 21.20 -6.31 -1.09
N ASP A 198 22.34 -6.83 -0.64
CA ASP A 198 22.92 -8.06 -1.16
C ASP A 198 22.13 -9.26 -0.60
N LEU A 199 21.01 -9.55 -1.22
CA LEU A 199 20.08 -10.61 -0.82
C LEU A 199 19.84 -11.59 -1.97
N PRO A 200 19.70 -12.89 -1.67
CA PRO A 200 19.39 -13.91 -2.68
C PRO A 200 17.96 -13.71 -3.20
N ARG A 201 17.83 -13.01 -4.33
CA ARG A 201 16.53 -12.56 -4.85
C ARG A 201 15.51 -13.66 -5.10
N HIS A 202 15.95 -14.87 -5.38
CA HIS A 202 15.08 -16.04 -5.57
C HIS A 202 14.60 -16.69 -4.27
N GLU A 203 15.25 -16.37 -3.14
CA GLU A 203 14.89 -16.91 -1.81
C GLU A 203 14.00 -15.95 -1.01
N ILE A 204 14.12 -14.63 -1.24
CA ILE A 204 13.27 -13.66 -0.54
C ILE A 204 11.84 -13.70 -1.08
N THR A 205 10.89 -13.21 -0.30
CA THR A 205 9.47 -13.17 -0.69
C THR A 205 9.28 -12.56 -2.09
N GLN A 206 8.57 -13.26 -2.97
CA GLN A 206 8.28 -12.73 -4.30
C GLN A 206 7.05 -11.80 -4.27
N PRO A 207 6.98 -10.77 -5.14
CA PRO A 207 5.82 -9.90 -5.23
C PRO A 207 4.50 -10.66 -5.41
N ASN A 208 4.49 -11.71 -6.22
CA ASN A 208 3.30 -12.53 -6.47
C ASN A 208 2.85 -13.33 -5.24
N ASP A 209 3.78 -13.79 -4.38
CA ASP A 209 3.43 -14.49 -3.15
C ASP A 209 2.74 -13.54 -2.17
N LEU A 210 3.30 -12.33 -2.03
CA LEU A 210 2.70 -11.29 -1.20
C LEU A 210 1.34 -10.83 -1.75
N ALA A 211 1.20 -10.73 -3.09
CA ALA A 211 -0.03 -10.34 -3.75
C ALA A 211 -1.16 -11.36 -3.51
N ARG A 212 -0.87 -12.66 -3.56
CA ARG A 212 -1.84 -13.72 -3.20
C ARG A 212 -2.32 -13.56 -1.77
N ILE A 213 -1.43 -13.31 -0.82
CA ILE A 213 -1.78 -13.06 0.58
C ILE A 213 -2.70 -11.84 0.70
N VAL A 214 -2.38 -10.74 0.01
CA VAL A 214 -3.22 -9.53 0.02
C VAL A 214 -4.59 -9.81 -0.58
N ALA A 215 -4.67 -10.55 -1.69
CA ALA A 215 -5.93 -10.90 -2.33
C ALA A 215 -6.81 -11.75 -1.39
N GLU A 216 -6.25 -12.71 -0.65
CA GLU A 216 -6.98 -13.47 0.37
C GLU A 216 -7.53 -12.55 1.47
N VAL A 217 -6.70 -11.66 2.01
CA VAL A 217 -7.13 -10.70 3.05
C VAL A 217 -8.29 -9.81 2.56
N VAL A 218 -8.22 -9.35 1.31
CA VAL A 218 -9.25 -8.49 0.71
C VAL A 218 -10.57 -9.23 0.49
N THR A 219 -10.52 -10.53 0.18
CA THR A 219 -11.72 -11.33 -0.11
C THR A 219 -12.37 -11.99 1.11
N LEU A 220 -11.76 -11.90 2.30
CA LEU A 220 -12.35 -12.41 3.53
C LEU A 220 -13.74 -11.80 3.83
N PRO A 221 -14.68 -12.58 4.38
CA PRO A 221 -15.96 -12.05 4.82
C PRO A 221 -15.82 -11.11 6.02
N ASN A 222 -16.84 -10.31 6.31
CA ASN A 222 -16.83 -9.40 7.47
C ASN A 222 -16.68 -10.12 8.82
N SER A 223 -17.04 -11.40 8.89
CA SER A 223 -16.91 -12.25 10.07
C SER A 223 -15.47 -12.71 10.33
N ALA A 224 -14.57 -12.61 9.34
CA ALA A 224 -13.15 -12.95 9.46
C ALA A 224 -12.30 -11.73 9.12
N SER A 225 -11.57 -11.20 10.08
CA SER A 225 -10.76 -9.98 9.89
C SER A 225 -9.36 -10.18 10.48
N ILE A 226 -8.37 -9.98 9.62
CA ILE A 226 -6.96 -9.95 10.01
C ILE A 226 -6.55 -8.48 10.18
N SER A 227 -6.08 -8.11 11.36
CA SER A 227 -5.68 -6.72 11.65
C SER A 227 -4.26 -6.42 11.18
N GLU A 228 -3.37 -7.38 11.34
CA GLU A 228 -1.96 -7.30 10.96
C GLU A 228 -1.47 -8.66 10.47
N LEU A 229 -0.59 -8.64 9.47
CA LEU A 229 0.03 -9.84 8.95
C LEU A 229 1.52 -9.62 8.70
N ALA A 230 2.36 -10.30 9.48
CA ALA A 230 3.81 -10.36 9.27
C ALA A 230 4.12 -11.42 8.21
N VAL A 231 4.93 -11.06 7.21
CA VAL A 231 5.35 -11.99 6.14
C VAL A 231 6.87 -12.04 6.11
N ASN A 232 7.44 -13.18 6.49
CA ASN A 232 8.86 -13.38 6.65
C ASN A 232 9.41 -14.28 5.53
N TRP A 233 10.56 -13.91 4.95
CA TRP A 233 11.27 -14.77 4.00
C TRP A 233 12.22 -15.76 4.69
N ARG A 234 12.53 -15.50 5.94
CA ARG A 234 13.35 -16.38 6.80
C ARG A 234 12.88 -16.26 8.25
N TYR A 235 13.41 -17.12 9.12
CA TYR A 235 13.15 -16.98 10.55
C TYR A 235 13.60 -15.62 11.07
N GLU A 236 12.70 -14.92 11.75
CA GLU A 236 12.92 -13.59 12.32
C GLU A 236 12.61 -13.66 13.84
N PRO A 237 13.62 -13.62 14.70
CA PRO A 237 13.38 -13.68 16.15
C PRO A 237 12.62 -12.45 16.62
N GLY A 238 11.64 -12.65 17.51
CA GLY A 238 10.85 -11.57 18.12
C GLY A 238 9.60 -11.16 17.33
N LEU A 239 9.16 -11.97 16.38
CA LEU A 239 7.87 -11.81 15.68
C LEU A 239 7.05 -13.09 15.76
#